data_532a37f7b670d9da961a473958cae8bb
#
_entry.id   532a37f7b670d9da961a473958cae8bb
#
_cell.length_a   1.000
_cell.length_b   1.000
_cell.length_c   1.000
_cell.angle_alpha   90.00
_cell.angle_beta   90.00
_cell.angle_gamma   90.00
#
_symmetry.space_group_name_H-M   'P 1'
#
loop_
_entity.id
_entity.type
_entity.pdbx_description
1 polymer ?
#
loop_
_entity_poly.entity_id
_entity_poly.type
_entity_poly.pdbx_seq_one_letter_code
_entity_poly.pdbx_strand_id
1 'polypeptide(L)'
;GRILRYTLVGVQYTISIALIICSFFIYRQHQYMLSRDMGFDKENLLVATIPYEAVNGAWSFESDYTKRDALMDKLYQNPQIKAIAWGRGEFTNSRMQWTRPIENGESEVFNVYAVSWNFLDVMGIQIVDGRNFTTTDEQSETGALIFNQTAAKNLNIDTETSILGHIDGRLTPVVGICKDFDFQSAQYNISPYAFLVFGKYAWDLPRIAYIRTVAGADIAKVKEFIVDTVMELEPNIDPEKINVKFFDNELELVYQREDKLSTLVTLFSFLSIVISIIGVFGLV
;
A
#
# COMPACT_ATOMS: atom_id res chain seq x y z
N GLY A 1 29.13 -21.39 -47.26
CA GLY A 1 27.93 -21.04 -47.45
C GLY A 1 26.57 -21.47 -46.90
N ARG A 2 25.95 -22.51 -47.51
CA ARG A 2 24.56 -22.88 -47.21
C ARG A 2 24.32 -23.34 -45.76
N ILE A 3 25.21 -24.15 -45.20
CA ILE A 3 25.09 -24.70 -43.85
C ILE A 3 25.05 -23.55 -42.80
N LEU A 4 25.98 -22.60 -42.89
CA LEU A 4 26.03 -21.46 -41.98
C LEU A 4 24.71 -20.66 -41.99
N ARG A 5 24.14 -20.45 -43.19
CA ARG A 5 22.89 -19.72 -43.37
C ARG A 5 21.71 -20.46 -42.71
N TYR A 6 21.57 -21.77 -42.88
CA TYR A 6 20.50 -22.55 -42.22
C TYR A 6 20.67 -22.61 -40.69
N THR A 7 21.93 -22.71 -40.22
CA THR A 7 22.21 -22.67 -38.78
C THR A 7 21.79 -21.33 -38.16
N LEU A 8 22.15 -20.20 -38.80
CA LEU A 8 21.76 -18.87 -38.34
C LEU A 8 20.23 -18.70 -38.27
N VAL A 9 19.52 -19.12 -39.31
CA VAL A 9 18.06 -19.06 -39.32
C VAL A 9 17.45 -19.97 -38.24
N GLY A 10 18.01 -21.18 -38.05
CA GLY A 10 17.56 -22.06 -36.97
C GLY A 10 17.71 -21.43 -35.57
N VAL A 11 18.88 -20.83 -35.30
CA VAL A 11 19.11 -20.10 -34.05
C VAL A 11 18.13 -18.93 -33.90
N GLN A 12 17.89 -18.16 -34.96
CA GLN A 12 16.96 -17.04 -34.96
C GLN A 12 15.54 -17.48 -34.63
N TYR A 13 15.03 -18.56 -35.22
CA TYR A 13 13.72 -19.09 -34.88
C TYR A 13 13.62 -19.56 -33.42
N THR A 14 14.67 -20.24 -32.94
CA THR A 14 14.73 -20.69 -31.54
C THR A 14 14.60 -19.51 -30.59
N ILE A 15 15.36 -18.45 -30.83
CA ILE A 15 15.29 -17.21 -30.01
C ILE A 15 13.88 -16.58 -30.11
N SER A 16 13.32 -16.48 -31.33
CA SER A 16 11.99 -15.87 -31.53
C SER A 16 10.90 -16.65 -30.80
N ILE A 17 10.92 -17.98 -30.87
CA ILE A 17 9.95 -18.82 -30.17
C ILE A 17 10.11 -18.65 -28.64
N ALA A 18 11.35 -18.69 -28.15
CA ALA A 18 11.61 -18.47 -26.72
C ALA A 18 11.07 -17.12 -26.24
N LEU A 19 11.31 -16.04 -26.98
CA LEU A 19 10.81 -14.70 -26.65
C LEU A 19 9.27 -14.62 -26.67
N ILE A 20 8.60 -15.26 -27.63
CA ILE A 20 7.12 -15.31 -27.69
C ILE A 20 6.58 -16.04 -26.46
N ILE A 21 7.17 -17.18 -26.09
CA ILE A 21 6.77 -17.95 -24.92
C ILE A 21 6.96 -17.11 -23.65
N CYS A 22 8.13 -16.49 -23.49
CA CYS A 22 8.40 -15.59 -22.35
C CYS A 22 7.39 -14.44 -22.27
N SER A 23 7.11 -13.76 -23.39
CA SER A 23 6.12 -12.68 -23.43
C SER A 23 4.74 -13.14 -23.00
N PHE A 24 4.31 -14.31 -23.46
CA PHE A 24 3.02 -14.89 -23.09
C PHE A 24 2.95 -15.17 -21.58
N PHE A 25 3.99 -15.76 -21.00
CA PHE A 25 4.01 -16.05 -19.56
C PHE A 25 4.07 -14.76 -18.72
N ILE A 26 4.88 -13.77 -19.12
CA ILE A 26 4.96 -12.48 -18.45
C ILE A 26 3.59 -11.78 -18.49
N TYR A 27 2.92 -11.76 -19.65
CA TYR A 27 1.58 -11.19 -19.78
C TYR A 27 0.57 -11.90 -18.86
N ARG A 28 0.58 -13.24 -18.85
CA ARG A 28 -0.30 -14.04 -17.99
C ARG A 28 -0.02 -13.80 -16.49
N GLN A 29 1.23 -13.71 -16.11
CA GLN A 29 1.65 -13.41 -14.74
C GLN A 29 1.20 -12.02 -14.33
N HIS A 30 1.37 -11.02 -15.21
CA HIS A 30 0.92 -9.66 -14.97
C HIS A 30 -0.61 -9.59 -14.76
N GLN A 31 -1.40 -10.23 -15.62
CA GLN A 31 -2.85 -10.30 -15.46
C GLN A 31 -3.27 -10.99 -14.14
N TYR A 32 -2.58 -12.04 -13.76
CA TYR A 32 -2.81 -12.70 -12.47
C TYR A 32 -2.54 -11.77 -11.29
N MET A 33 -1.45 -11.00 -11.33
CA MET A 33 -1.10 -10.04 -10.28
C MET A 33 -2.17 -8.95 -10.11
N LEU A 34 -2.71 -8.43 -11.21
CA LEU A 34 -3.76 -7.40 -11.18
C LEU A 34 -5.12 -7.92 -10.67
N SER A 35 -5.40 -9.21 -10.88
CA SER A 35 -6.67 -9.85 -10.50
C SER A 35 -6.67 -10.49 -9.12
N ARG A 36 -5.53 -10.52 -8.44
CA ARG A 36 -5.36 -11.17 -7.14
C ARG A 36 -6.10 -10.39 -6.05
N ASP A 37 -6.79 -11.14 -5.15
CA ASP A 37 -7.27 -10.59 -3.89
C ASP A 37 -6.08 -10.16 -3.02
N MET A 38 -5.94 -8.88 -2.80
CA MET A 38 -4.85 -8.31 -1.99
C MET A 38 -5.13 -8.38 -0.49
N GLY A 39 -6.29 -8.86 -0.07
CA GLY A 39 -6.70 -8.92 1.34
C GLY A 39 -7.21 -7.58 1.89
N PHE A 40 -7.41 -6.58 1.04
CA PHE A 40 -8.05 -5.30 1.35
C PHE A 40 -8.91 -4.81 0.18
N ASP A 41 -9.88 -3.94 0.48
CA ASP A 41 -10.80 -3.37 -0.50
C ASP A 41 -10.25 -2.03 -1.03
N LYS A 42 -9.99 -1.97 -2.33
CA LYS A 42 -9.48 -0.78 -3.03
C LYS A 42 -10.55 0.00 -3.81
N GLU A 43 -11.77 -0.54 -3.91
CA GLU A 43 -12.83 0.07 -4.70
C GLU A 43 -13.30 1.39 -4.08
N ASN A 44 -13.53 2.40 -4.90
CA ASN A 44 -14.00 3.73 -4.47
C ASN A 44 -13.16 4.35 -3.34
N LEU A 45 -11.87 4.06 -3.29
CA LEU A 45 -10.94 4.56 -2.29
C LEU A 45 -10.05 5.65 -2.88
N LEU A 46 -10.11 6.84 -2.29
CA LEU A 46 -9.22 7.95 -2.59
C LEU A 46 -8.15 8.06 -1.51
N VAL A 47 -6.99 8.54 -1.93
CA VAL A 47 -5.87 8.86 -1.05
C VAL A 47 -5.59 10.36 -1.18
N ALA A 48 -5.69 11.06 -0.08
CA ALA A 48 -5.40 12.49 -0.01
C ALA A 48 -4.14 12.72 0.84
N THR A 49 -3.08 13.19 0.18
CA THR A 49 -1.91 13.72 0.88
C THR A 49 -2.23 15.13 1.32
N ILE A 50 -2.24 15.35 2.63
CA ILE A 50 -2.59 16.63 3.23
C ILE A 50 -1.36 17.20 3.95
N PRO A 51 -1.04 18.48 3.75
CA PRO A 51 0.08 19.11 4.43
C PRO A 51 -0.01 18.96 5.96
N TYR A 52 1.15 18.76 6.56
CA TYR A 52 1.27 18.51 8.00
C TYR A 52 0.53 19.54 8.84
N GLU A 53 0.63 20.81 8.46
CA GLU A 53 0.10 21.95 9.18
C GLU A 53 -1.45 21.99 9.21
N ALA A 54 -2.08 21.31 8.24
CA ALA A 54 -3.54 21.22 8.15
C ALA A 54 -4.15 20.12 9.03
N VAL A 55 -3.34 19.16 9.43
CA VAL A 55 -3.83 17.96 10.13
C VAL A 55 -3.32 17.90 11.56
N ASN A 56 -2.16 18.48 11.80
CA ASN A 56 -1.49 18.38 13.09
C ASN A 56 -1.41 19.77 13.76
N GLY A 57 -1.53 19.78 15.08
CA GLY A 57 -1.28 20.96 15.90
C GLY A 57 0.21 21.32 15.97
N ALA A 58 0.55 22.26 16.84
CA ALA A 58 1.95 22.56 17.13
C ALA A 58 2.63 21.31 17.69
N TRP A 59 3.91 21.12 17.31
CA TRP A 59 4.66 19.99 17.82
C TRP A 59 4.71 20.01 19.35
N SER A 60 4.28 18.92 19.98
CA SER A 60 4.29 18.72 21.42
C SER A 60 4.60 17.25 21.75
N PHE A 61 4.88 16.96 23.02
CA PHE A 61 5.04 15.57 23.47
C PHE A 61 3.73 14.78 23.40
N GLU A 62 2.59 15.46 23.53
CA GLU A 62 1.27 14.87 23.37
C GLU A 62 0.77 15.18 21.96
N SER A 63 0.22 14.17 21.29
CA SER A 63 -0.36 14.30 19.95
C SER A 63 -1.64 15.14 20.05
N ASP A 64 -1.74 16.15 19.21
CA ASP A 64 -2.93 17.01 19.09
C ASP A 64 -3.65 16.69 17.77
N TYR A 65 -4.75 15.98 17.86
CA TYR A 65 -5.56 15.58 16.70
C TYR A 65 -6.73 16.53 16.41
N THR A 66 -6.82 17.69 17.11
CA THR A 66 -7.94 18.64 16.98
C THR A 66 -8.14 19.09 15.53
N LYS A 67 -7.07 19.42 14.81
CA LYS A 67 -7.15 19.83 13.39
C LYS A 67 -7.62 18.69 12.49
N ARG A 68 -7.09 17.49 12.70
CA ARG A 68 -7.52 16.28 11.98
C ARG A 68 -9.02 16.04 12.16
N ASP A 69 -9.48 16.10 13.38
CA ASP A 69 -10.87 15.80 13.72
C ASP A 69 -11.81 16.88 13.17
N ALA A 70 -11.43 18.16 13.26
CA ALA A 70 -12.17 19.25 12.63
C ALA A 70 -12.26 19.12 11.10
N LEU A 71 -11.17 18.69 10.45
CA LEU A 71 -11.16 18.41 9.03
C LEU A 71 -12.08 17.21 8.69
N MET A 72 -12.02 16.14 9.48
CA MET A 72 -12.92 14.98 9.29
C MET A 72 -14.39 15.37 9.42
N ASP A 73 -14.74 16.14 10.43
CA ASP A 73 -16.12 16.58 10.65
C ASP A 73 -16.67 17.39 9.46
N LYS A 74 -15.84 18.24 8.86
CA LYS A 74 -16.21 18.99 7.66
C LYS A 74 -16.31 18.09 6.44
N LEU A 75 -15.37 17.17 6.23
CA LEU A 75 -15.38 16.25 5.10
C LEU A 75 -16.60 15.32 5.14
N TYR A 76 -17.05 14.89 6.32
CA TYR A 76 -18.28 14.09 6.48
C TYR A 76 -19.57 14.84 6.15
N GLN A 77 -19.54 16.17 5.97
CA GLN A 77 -20.70 16.92 5.47
C GLN A 77 -21.01 16.61 3.98
N ASN A 78 -20.03 16.08 3.25
CA ASN A 78 -20.27 15.63 1.88
C ASN A 78 -20.86 14.20 1.88
N PRO A 79 -22.12 14.02 1.42
CA PRO A 79 -22.79 12.72 1.45
C PRO A 79 -22.15 11.67 0.53
N GLN A 80 -21.25 12.07 -0.36
CA GLN A 80 -20.50 11.15 -1.21
C GLN A 80 -19.29 10.54 -0.51
N ILE A 81 -18.93 11.03 0.68
CA ILE A 81 -17.86 10.48 1.52
C ILE A 81 -18.48 9.53 2.54
N LYS A 82 -18.12 8.25 2.46
CA LYS A 82 -18.66 7.19 3.32
C LYS A 82 -17.84 6.99 4.59
N ALA A 83 -16.52 7.00 4.48
CA ALA A 83 -15.62 6.79 5.60
C ALA A 83 -14.27 7.42 5.34
N ILE A 84 -13.59 7.84 6.40
CA ILE A 84 -12.25 8.44 6.37
C ILE A 84 -11.40 7.76 7.41
N ALA A 85 -10.21 7.34 7.02
CA ALA A 85 -9.18 6.85 7.92
C ALA A 85 -7.86 7.55 7.65
N TRP A 86 -6.95 7.51 8.59
CA TRP A 86 -5.67 8.19 8.48
C TRP A 86 -4.51 7.21 8.60
N GLY A 87 -3.44 7.54 7.88
CA GLY A 87 -2.16 6.85 7.97
C GLY A 87 -1.01 7.86 8.08
N ARG A 88 0.12 7.39 8.58
CA ARG A 88 1.34 8.18 8.69
C ARG A 88 1.90 8.61 7.33
N GLY A 89 1.80 7.78 6.34
CA GLY A 89 2.35 7.95 4.99
C GLY A 89 1.61 7.06 4.00
N GLU A 90 2.18 6.85 2.83
CA GLU A 90 1.62 5.92 1.85
C GLU A 90 1.69 4.48 2.37
N PHE A 91 0.56 3.78 2.40
CA PHE A 91 0.45 2.41 2.88
C PHE A 91 1.37 1.45 2.12
N THR A 92 1.45 1.63 0.81
CA THR A 92 2.27 0.81 -0.09
C THR A 92 3.78 1.07 0.04
N ASN A 93 4.19 2.14 0.73
CA ASN A 93 5.59 2.56 0.85
C ASN A 93 5.99 2.81 2.33
N SER A 94 5.37 2.09 3.26
CA SER A 94 5.77 2.17 4.67
C SER A 94 7.17 1.58 4.85
N ARG A 95 8.09 2.39 5.37
CA ARG A 95 9.50 2.01 5.62
C ARG A 95 9.84 1.87 7.10
N MET A 96 8.86 2.01 7.98
CA MET A 96 9.10 1.82 9.40
C MET A 96 9.20 0.33 9.70
N GLN A 97 10.31 -0.08 10.30
CA GLN A 97 10.57 -1.47 10.67
C GLN A 97 10.95 -1.53 12.14
N TRP A 98 10.39 -2.49 12.83
CA TRP A 98 10.76 -2.85 14.18
C TRP A 98 11.37 -4.23 14.18
N THR A 99 12.15 -4.52 15.22
CA THR A 99 12.83 -5.79 15.39
C THR A 99 12.43 -6.39 16.74
N ARG A 100 12.13 -7.68 16.74
CA ARG A 100 11.86 -8.43 17.97
C ARG A 100 12.77 -9.65 18.05
N PRO A 101 13.40 -9.90 19.21
CA PRO A 101 14.09 -11.16 19.48
C PRO A 101 13.08 -12.31 19.46
N ILE A 102 13.47 -13.45 18.87
CA ILE A 102 12.72 -14.70 18.85
C ILE A 102 13.45 -15.78 19.68
N GLU A 103 12.76 -16.87 20.02
CA GLU A 103 13.23 -17.88 20.98
C GLU A 103 14.57 -18.54 20.62
N ASN A 104 14.95 -18.59 19.35
CA ASN A 104 16.21 -19.16 18.89
C ASN A 104 17.43 -18.22 19.05
N GLY A 105 17.25 -17.03 19.62
CA GLY A 105 18.28 -16.01 19.80
C GLY A 105 18.53 -15.12 18.58
N GLU A 106 17.81 -15.34 17.48
CA GLU A 106 17.79 -14.44 16.32
C GLU A 106 16.79 -13.30 16.56
N SER A 107 16.78 -12.34 15.66
CA SER A 107 15.82 -11.25 15.66
C SER A 107 15.05 -11.22 14.36
N GLU A 108 13.73 -11.15 14.44
CA GLU A 108 12.85 -11.02 13.29
C GLU A 108 12.47 -9.55 13.09
N VAL A 109 12.49 -9.11 11.84
CA VAL A 109 12.12 -7.75 11.43
C VAL A 109 10.70 -7.77 10.91
N PHE A 110 9.88 -6.82 11.31
CA PHE A 110 8.54 -6.63 10.80
C PHE A 110 8.27 -5.17 10.44
N ASN A 111 7.43 -4.96 9.45
CA ASN A 111 7.01 -3.63 9.06
C ASN A 111 5.94 -3.12 10.02
N VAL A 112 5.98 -1.81 10.30
CA VAL A 112 4.98 -1.14 11.15
C VAL A 112 4.38 0.03 10.39
N TYR A 113 3.05 0.18 10.49
CA TYR A 113 2.36 1.29 9.87
C TYR A 113 1.38 1.92 10.86
N ALA A 114 1.60 3.21 11.17
CA ALA A 114 0.75 3.93 12.10
C ALA A 114 -0.52 4.42 11.42
N VAL A 115 -1.68 4.19 12.07
CA VAL A 115 -3.01 4.39 11.50
C VAL A 115 -4.00 4.94 12.54
N SER A 116 -5.13 5.47 12.05
CA SER A 116 -6.30 5.77 12.91
C SER A 116 -7.03 4.47 13.29
N TRP A 117 -7.81 4.53 14.35
CA TRP A 117 -8.51 3.38 14.91
C TRP A 117 -9.43 2.64 13.92
N ASN A 118 -9.98 3.33 12.95
CA ASN A 118 -10.92 2.78 11.96
C ASN A 118 -10.26 2.39 10.61
N PHE A 119 -8.93 2.41 10.53
CA PHE A 119 -8.21 2.20 9.27
C PHE A 119 -8.49 0.82 8.66
N LEU A 120 -8.47 -0.24 9.48
CA LEU A 120 -8.69 -1.60 8.97
C LEU A 120 -10.10 -1.76 8.41
N ASP A 121 -11.11 -1.15 9.04
CA ASP A 121 -12.49 -1.17 8.54
C ASP A 121 -12.62 -0.42 7.21
N VAL A 122 -11.99 0.75 7.10
CA VAL A 122 -12.00 1.53 5.85
C VAL A 122 -11.28 0.80 4.72
N MET A 123 -10.21 0.08 5.04
CA MET A 123 -9.47 -0.75 4.07
C MET A 123 -10.11 -2.11 3.83
N GLY A 124 -11.11 -2.52 4.62
CA GLY A 124 -11.74 -3.84 4.51
C GLY A 124 -10.84 -5.00 4.95
N ILE A 125 -9.82 -4.73 5.78
CA ILE A 125 -8.91 -5.74 6.32
C ILE A 125 -9.60 -6.50 7.45
N GLN A 126 -9.70 -7.82 7.33
CA GLN A 126 -10.44 -8.67 8.27
C GLN A 126 -9.61 -9.03 9.50
N ILE A 127 -10.21 -8.92 10.68
CA ILE A 127 -9.64 -9.46 11.93
C ILE A 127 -9.96 -10.96 11.98
N VAL A 128 -8.96 -11.78 12.30
CA VAL A 128 -9.10 -13.24 12.41
C VAL A 128 -8.99 -13.74 13.85
N ASP A 129 -8.38 -12.96 14.73
CA ASP A 129 -8.33 -13.24 16.15
C ASP A 129 -8.29 -11.93 16.96
N GLY A 130 -8.82 -11.93 18.18
CA GLY A 130 -8.93 -10.74 19.01
C GLY A 130 -9.97 -9.74 18.50
N ARG A 131 -9.62 -8.45 18.47
CA ARG A 131 -10.52 -7.35 18.06
C ARG A 131 -9.82 -6.31 17.21
N ASN A 132 -10.61 -5.50 16.52
CA ASN A 132 -10.11 -4.29 15.85
C ASN A 132 -9.78 -3.18 16.85
N PHE A 133 -9.09 -2.15 16.41
CA PHE A 133 -8.85 -0.95 17.19
C PHE A 133 -10.14 -0.24 17.55
N THR A 134 -10.08 0.51 18.64
CA THR A 134 -11.16 1.37 19.13
C THR A 134 -10.64 2.80 19.35
N THR A 135 -11.53 3.74 19.51
CA THR A 135 -11.18 5.11 19.89
C THR A 135 -10.44 5.17 21.23
N THR A 136 -10.71 4.22 22.14
CA THR A 136 -10.00 4.12 23.42
C THR A 136 -8.53 3.77 23.22
N ASP A 137 -8.21 2.91 22.24
CA ASP A 137 -6.82 2.57 21.92
C ASP A 137 -6.08 3.79 21.37
N GLU A 138 -6.73 4.59 20.52
CA GLU A 138 -6.15 5.84 19.98
C GLU A 138 -5.94 6.91 21.07
N GLN A 139 -6.73 6.89 22.13
CA GLN A 139 -6.59 7.78 23.29
C GLN A 139 -5.60 7.26 24.35
N SER A 140 -5.16 6.03 24.24
CA SER A 140 -4.23 5.42 25.20
C SER A 140 -2.82 6.00 25.06
N GLU A 141 -2.01 5.87 26.09
CA GLU A 141 -0.64 6.39 26.09
C GLU A 141 0.25 5.74 25.05
N THR A 142 0.09 4.43 24.83
CA THR A 142 0.98 3.63 23.98
C THR A 142 0.35 3.18 22.66
N GLY A 143 -0.93 3.49 22.44
CA GLY A 143 -1.68 2.89 21.36
C GLY A 143 -1.90 1.39 21.54
N ALA A 144 -2.11 0.68 20.47
CA ALA A 144 -2.23 -0.77 20.42
C ALA A 144 -1.70 -1.29 19.08
N LEU A 145 -1.41 -2.59 19.00
CA LEU A 145 -0.91 -3.26 17.80
C LEU A 145 -1.91 -4.30 17.29
N ILE A 146 -2.00 -4.41 15.98
CA ILE A 146 -2.64 -5.53 15.27
C ILE A 146 -1.61 -6.09 14.29
N PHE A 147 -1.31 -7.38 14.38
CA PHE A 147 -0.38 -8.07 13.50
C PHE A 147 -1.12 -8.80 12.37
N ASN A 148 -0.47 -8.99 11.22
CA ASN A 148 -0.96 -9.95 10.24
C ASN A 148 -0.62 -11.39 10.67
N GLN A 149 -1.30 -12.39 10.08
CA GLN A 149 -1.11 -13.81 10.42
C GLN A 149 0.34 -14.26 10.25
N THR A 150 1.01 -13.80 9.20
CA THR A 150 2.43 -14.10 8.95
C THR A 150 3.32 -13.59 10.07
N ALA A 151 3.13 -12.34 10.54
CA ALA A 151 3.91 -11.81 11.65
C ALA A 151 3.59 -12.53 12.96
N ALA A 152 2.31 -12.78 13.24
CA ALA A 152 1.89 -13.49 14.44
C ALA A 152 2.57 -14.87 14.54
N LYS A 153 2.62 -15.60 13.42
CA LYS A 153 3.28 -16.89 13.34
C LYS A 153 4.80 -16.80 13.50
N ASN A 154 5.45 -15.90 12.76
CA ASN A 154 6.92 -15.81 12.75
C ASN A 154 7.48 -15.32 14.09
N LEU A 155 6.75 -14.44 14.76
CA LEU A 155 7.16 -13.80 16.01
C LEU A 155 6.61 -14.50 17.26
N ASN A 156 5.83 -15.57 17.09
CA ASN A 156 5.09 -16.25 18.16
C ASN A 156 4.30 -15.24 19.03
N ILE A 157 3.41 -14.49 18.37
CA ILE A 157 2.59 -13.43 18.96
C ILE A 157 1.13 -13.86 18.99
N ASP A 158 0.47 -13.59 20.09
CA ASP A 158 -0.97 -13.71 20.28
C ASP A 158 -1.56 -12.40 20.87
N THR A 159 -2.85 -12.39 21.12
CA THR A 159 -3.57 -11.22 21.68
C THR A 159 -3.35 -11.00 23.17
N GLU A 160 -2.61 -11.88 23.86
CA GLU A 160 -2.16 -11.69 25.25
C GLU A 160 -0.76 -11.07 25.31
N THR A 161 -0.09 -10.97 24.17
CA THR A 161 1.27 -10.45 24.04
C THR A 161 1.28 -8.92 24.16
N SER A 162 2.34 -8.40 24.77
CA SER A 162 2.66 -6.97 24.71
C SER A 162 4.09 -6.79 24.20
N ILE A 163 4.28 -5.83 23.33
CA ILE A 163 5.57 -5.57 22.68
C ILE A 163 6.17 -4.30 23.22
N LEU A 164 7.47 -4.32 23.47
CA LEU A 164 8.21 -3.13 23.85
C LEU A 164 8.11 -2.12 22.70
N GLY A 165 7.28 -1.10 22.90
CA GLY A 165 7.08 -0.03 21.93
C GLY A 165 8.31 0.87 21.84
N HIS A 166 8.34 1.67 20.79
CA HIS A 166 9.44 2.61 20.55
C HIS A 166 9.41 3.83 21.49
N ILE A 167 8.32 4.00 22.24
CA ILE A 167 8.09 5.15 23.11
C ILE A 167 8.50 4.80 24.54
N ASP A 168 9.58 5.37 25.02
CA ASP A 168 10.05 5.32 26.42
C ASP A 168 10.12 3.92 27.06
N GLY A 169 10.28 2.87 26.25
CA GLY A 169 10.33 1.50 26.77
C GLY A 169 8.99 0.97 27.32
N ARG A 170 7.87 1.62 26.98
CA ARG A 170 6.54 1.15 27.39
C ARG A 170 6.08 -0.04 26.57
N LEU A 171 5.31 -0.90 27.18
CA LEU A 171 4.70 -2.05 26.52
C LEU A 171 3.43 -1.61 25.77
N THR A 172 3.36 -1.94 24.48
CA THR A 172 2.18 -1.73 23.64
C THR A 172 1.43 -3.06 23.51
N PRO A 173 0.13 -3.11 23.87
CA PRO A 173 -0.64 -4.35 23.81
C PRO A 173 -0.94 -4.76 22.36
N VAL A 174 -0.91 -6.05 22.09
CA VAL A 174 -1.45 -6.64 20.85
C VAL A 174 -2.92 -6.94 21.10
N VAL A 175 -3.81 -6.32 20.33
CA VAL A 175 -5.27 -6.43 20.53
C VAL A 175 -5.96 -7.28 19.48
N GLY A 176 -5.27 -7.60 18.39
CA GLY A 176 -5.83 -8.44 17.34
C GLY A 176 -4.80 -8.95 16.36
N ILE A 177 -5.23 -9.94 15.59
CA ILE A 177 -4.51 -10.49 14.44
C ILE A 177 -5.43 -10.33 13.24
N CYS A 178 -4.93 -9.72 12.17
CA CYS A 178 -5.67 -9.57 10.92
C CYS A 178 -5.23 -10.62 9.89
N LYS A 179 -6.10 -10.87 8.92
CA LYS A 179 -5.79 -11.69 7.76
C LYS A 179 -4.57 -11.12 7.03
N ASP A 180 -3.77 -11.99 6.46
CA ASP A 180 -2.68 -11.59 5.59
C ASP A 180 -3.18 -10.76 4.42
N PHE A 181 -2.43 -9.73 4.07
CA PHE A 181 -2.70 -8.83 2.96
C PHE A 181 -1.41 -8.58 2.18
N ASP A 182 -1.55 -8.22 0.92
CA ASP A 182 -0.42 -8.01 0.04
C ASP A 182 -0.42 -6.56 -0.49
N PHE A 183 0.56 -5.78 -0.05
CA PHE A 183 0.77 -4.39 -0.49
C PHE A 183 2.04 -4.24 -1.35
N GLN A 184 2.72 -5.35 -1.60
CA GLN A 184 3.94 -5.40 -2.41
C GLN A 184 3.66 -6.14 -3.72
N SER A 185 4.65 -6.15 -4.62
CA SER A 185 4.57 -6.98 -5.81
C SER A 185 4.41 -8.45 -5.44
N ALA A 186 3.52 -9.15 -6.14
CA ALA A 186 3.20 -10.57 -5.92
C ALA A 186 4.41 -11.53 -6.06
N GLN A 187 5.59 -11.01 -6.39
CA GLN A 187 6.86 -11.76 -6.43
C GLN A 187 7.44 -12.00 -5.03
N TYR A 188 7.00 -11.24 -4.04
CA TYR A 188 7.50 -11.35 -2.67
C TYR A 188 6.53 -12.17 -1.82
N ASN A 189 7.09 -12.89 -0.85
CA ASN A 189 6.27 -13.52 0.18
C ASN A 189 5.61 -12.43 1.02
N ILE A 190 4.44 -12.74 1.59
CA ILE A 190 3.77 -11.84 2.52
C ILE A 190 4.73 -11.52 3.66
N SER A 191 5.02 -10.24 3.84
CA SER A 191 5.96 -9.79 4.88
C SER A 191 5.28 -9.74 6.24
N PRO A 192 6.02 -10.01 7.34
CA PRO A 192 5.55 -9.71 8.68
C PRO A 192 5.18 -8.22 8.80
N TYR A 193 3.97 -7.96 9.26
CA TYR A 193 3.42 -6.61 9.30
C TYR A 193 2.58 -6.35 10.54
N ALA A 194 2.70 -5.14 11.08
CA ALA A 194 1.88 -4.66 12.19
C ALA A 194 1.26 -3.30 11.88
N PHE A 195 0.01 -3.13 12.25
CA PHE A 195 -0.62 -1.83 12.38
C PHE A 195 -0.44 -1.33 13.81
N LEU A 196 -0.06 -0.07 13.94
CA LEU A 196 0.01 0.64 15.23
C LEU A 196 -1.05 1.73 15.21
N VAL A 197 -2.01 1.68 16.11
CA VAL A 197 -2.96 2.80 16.21
C VAL A 197 -2.25 4.03 16.79
N PHE A 198 -2.55 5.22 16.27
CA PHE A 198 -2.07 6.48 16.84
C PHE A 198 -2.45 6.53 18.33
N GLY A 199 -1.52 6.90 19.16
CA GLY A 199 -1.74 7.03 20.60
C GLY A 199 -1.50 8.45 21.08
N LYS A 200 -1.78 8.72 22.37
CA LYS A 200 -1.59 10.04 22.98
C LYS A 200 -0.16 10.57 22.84
N TYR A 201 0.84 9.69 22.83
CA TYR A 201 2.25 10.03 22.65
C TYR A 201 2.80 9.45 21.34
N ALA A 202 2.02 9.50 20.26
CA ALA A 202 2.45 8.98 18.98
C ALA A 202 3.54 9.88 18.37
N TRP A 203 4.67 9.29 18.03
CA TRP A 203 5.71 9.96 17.25
C TRP A 203 5.32 10.08 15.77
N ASP A 204 4.38 9.27 15.37
CA ASP A 204 3.91 9.16 14.00
C ASP A 204 2.55 9.84 13.89
N LEU A 205 2.54 10.99 13.27
CA LEU A 205 1.37 11.81 13.10
C LEU A 205 0.67 11.54 11.75
N PRO A 206 -0.65 11.68 11.68
CA PRO A 206 -1.42 11.47 10.45
C PRO A 206 -0.98 12.45 9.34
N ARG A 207 -0.88 11.95 8.11
CA ARG A 207 -0.52 12.74 6.91
C ARG A 207 -1.36 12.38 5.69
N ILE A 208 -1.81 11.13 5.62
CA ILE A 208 -2.55 10.61 4.48
C ILE A 208 -3.96 10.28 4.95
N ALA A 209 -4.95 10.85 4.30
CA ALA A 209 -6.34 10.48 4.47
C ALA A 209 -6.73 9.43 3.42
N TYR A 210 -7.25 8.31 3.87
CA TYR A 210 -7.89 7.27 3.05
C TYR A 210 -9.39 7.51 3.11
N ILE A 211 -9.96 7.91 1.98
CA ILE A 211 -11.34 8.40 1.89
C ILE A 211 -12.15 7.44 1.01
N ARG A 212 -13.03 6.69 1.63
CA ARG A 212 -13.97 5.82 0.94
C ARG A 212 -15.17 6.62 0.47
N THR A 213 -15.42 6.61 -0.82
CA THR A 213 -16.61 7.25 -1.41
C THR A 213 -17.74 6.26 -1.60
N VAL A 214 -18.95 6.77 -1.78
CA VAL A 214 -20.08 5.95 -2.24
C VAL A 214 -19.88 5.52 -3.69
N ALA A 215 -20.46 4.39 -4.09
CA ALA A 215 -20.41 3.95 -5.48
C ALA A 215 -21.09 4.99 -6.39
N GLY A 216 -20.43 5.32 -7.51
CA GLY A 216 -20.93 6.32 -8.46
C GLY A 216 -20.76 7.78 -8.03
N ALA A 217 -19.95 8.05 -7.00
CA ALA A 217 -19.62 9.41 -6.59
C ALA A 217 -18.99 10.22 -7.74
N ASP A 218 -19.30 11.51 -7.82
CA ASP A 218 -18.62 12.46 -8.70
C ASP A 218 -17.24 12.80 -8.12
N ILE A 219 -16.26 12.00 -8.52
CA ILE A 219 -14.90 12.07 -7.96
C ILE A 219 -14.26 13.44 -8.19
N ALA A 220 -14.56 14.13 -9.29
CA ALA A 220 -14.02 15.47 -9.55
C ALA A 220 -14.50 16.45 -8.48
N LYS A 221 -15.81 16.45 -8.21
CA LYS A 221 -16.39 17.29 -7.15
C LYS A 221 -15.94 16.88 -5.74
N VAL A 222 -15.77 15.58 -5.48
CA VAL A 222 -15.24 15.14 -4.18
C VAL A 222 -13.82 15.64 -3.97
N LYS A 223 -12.96 15.58 -4.99
CA LYS A 223 -11.59 16.10 -4.92
C LYS A 223 -11.56 17.61 -4.70
N GLU A 224 -12.36 18.37 -5.46
CA GLU A 224 -12.51 19.81 -5.30
C GLU A 224 -12.96 20.15 -3.87
N PHE A 225 -14.00 19.47 -3.38
CA PHE A 225 -14.51 19.66 -2.01
C PHE A 225 -13.45 19.37 -0.94
N ILE A 226 -12.61 18.34 -1.11
CA ILE A 226 -11.51 18.04 -0.17
C ILE A 226 -10.52 19.19 -0.14
N VAL A 227 -10.09 19.68 -1.31
CA VAL A 227 -9.13 20.80 -1.43
C VAL A 227 -9.72 22.06 -0.80
N ASP A 228 -10.94 22.42 -1.14
CA ASP A 228 -11.63 23.62 -0.63
C ASP A 228 -11.79 23.55 0.88
N THR A 229 -12.13 22.38 1.43
CA THR A 229 -12.28 22.17 2.88
C THR A 229 -10.95 22.37 3.62
N VAL A 230 -9.85 21.85 3.06
CA VAL A 230 -8.51 22.07 3.66
C VAL A 230 -8.14 23.55 3.61
N MET A 231 -8.37 24.21 2.48
CA MET A 231 -8.09 25.64 2.28
C MET A 231 -8.95 26.53 3.18
N GLU A 232 -10.19 26.14 3.47
CA GLU A 232 -11.06 26.85 4.39
C GLU A 232 -10.53 26.82 5.83
N LEU A 233 -10.00 25.66 6.26
CA LEU A 233 -9.45 25.49 7.61
C LEU A 233 -8.04 26.09 7.74
N GLU A 234 -7.24 26.03 6.72
CA GLU A 234 -5.85 26.49 6.69
C GLU A 234 -5.54 27.29 5.40
N PRO A 235 -5.97 28.57 5.33
CA PRO A 235 -5.89 29.39 4.12
C PRO A 235 -4.46 29.66 3.61
N ASN A 236 -3.45 29.44 4.46
CA ASN A 236 -2.04 29.70 4.11
C ASN A 236 -1.36 28.50 3.43
N ILE A 237 -2.06 27.37 3.28
CA ILE A 237 -1.53 26.19 2.60
C ILE A 237 -1.58 26.41 1.10
N ASP A 238 -0.51 26.01 0.43
CA ASP A 238 -0.45 25.94 -1.02
C ASP A 238 -1.34 24.80 -1.53
N PRO A 239 -2.39 25.08 -2.33
CA PRO A 239 -3.29 24.05 -2.85
C PRO A 239 -2.58 22.97 -3.66
N GLU A 240 -1.45 23.28 -4.31
CA GLU A 240 -0.67 22.32 -5.10
C GLU A 240 -0.02 21.22 -4.24
N LYS A 241 0.08 21.46 -2.93
CA LYS A 241 0.57 20.46 -1.96
C LYS A 241 -0.51 19.47 -1.52
N ILE A 242 -1.77 19.74 -1.83
CA ILE A 242 -2.89 18.84 -1.53
C ILE A 242 -3.07 17.92 -2.74
N ASN A 243 -2.67 16.67 -2.62
CA ASN A 243 -2.77 15.72 -3.72
C ASN A 243 -3.81 14.65 -3.40
N VAL A 244 -4.88 14.62 -4.21
CA VAL A 244 -5.96 13.63 -4.09
C VAL A 244 -5.97 12.72 -5.32
N LYS A 245 -5.67 11.45 -5.12
CA LYS A 245 -5.59 10.43 -6.18
C LYS A 245 -6.41 9.19 -5.81
N PHE A 246 -6.72 8.33 -6.78
CA PHE A 246 -7.23 7.01 -6.47
C PHE A 246 -6.14 6.15 -5.80
N PHE A 247 -6.56 5.27 -4.92
CA PHE A 247 -5.64 4.32 -4.29
C PHE A 247 -4.99 3.37 -5.32
N ASP A 248 -5.73 3.00 -6.38
CA ASP A 248 -5.17 2.21 -7.48
C ASP A 248 -3.92 2.85 -8.10
N ASN A 249 -3.83 4.19 -8.15
CA ASN A 249 -2.64 4.86 -8.65
C ASN A 249 -1.40 4.66 -7.74
N GLU A 250 -1.58 4.44 -6.44
CA GLU A 250 -0.49 4.03 -5.56
C GLU A 250 -0.02 2.60 -5.86
N LEU A 251 -0.95 1.71 -6.12
CA LEU A 251 -0.64 0.32 -6.49
C LEU A 251 0.05 0.24 -7.86
N GLU A 252 -0.35 1.06 -8.83
CA GLU A 252 0.33 1.14 -10.13
C GLU A 252 1.83 1.45 -9.97
N LEU A 253 2.19 2.33 -9.04
CA LEU A 253 3.60 2.64 -8.78
C LEU A 253 4.40 1.42 -8.30
N VAL A 254 3.77 0.52 -7.56
CA VAL A 254 4.37 -0.73 -7.11
C VAL A 254 4.67 -1.66 -8.29
N TYR A 255 3.80 -1.67 -9.31
CA TYR A 255 3.91 -2.53 -10.48
C TYR A 255 4.60 -1.91 -11.71
N GLN A 256 4.91 -0.60 -11.68
CA GLN A 256 5.54 0.10 -12.82
C GLN A 256 6.83 -0.54 -13.33
N ARG A 257 7.59 -1.18 -12.46
CA ARG A 257 8.84 -1.84 -12.85
C ARG A 257 8.58 -3.09 -13.69
N GLU A 258 7.58 -3.88 -13.30
CA GLU A 258 7.13 -5.07 -14.00
C GLU A 258 6.48 -4.71 -15.34
N ASP A 259 5.69 -3.63 -15.39
CA ASP A 259 5.07 -3.11 -16.61
C ASP A 259 6.12 -2.69 -17.63
N LYS A 260 7.17 -2.00 -17.22
CA LYS A 260 8.28 -1.64 -18.11
C LYS A 260 9.00 -2.86 -18.67
N LEU A 261 9.25 -3.87 -17.85
CA LEU A 261 9.86 -5.11 -18.29
C LEU A 261 8.96 -5.88 -19.28
N SER A 262 7.67 -5.98 -18.99
CA SER A 262 6.67 -6.59 -19.88
C SER A 262 6.62 -5.90 -21.23
N THR A 263 6.60 -4.57 -21.24
CA THR A 263 6.62 -3.75 -22.47
C THR A 263 7.89 -3.99 -23.28
N LEU A 264 9.05 -4.00 -22.65
CA LEU A 264 10.33 -4.25 -23.34
C LEU A 264 10.37 -5.64 -23.95
N VAL A 265 9.99 -6.68 -23.20
CA VAL A 265 9.99 -8.05 -23.70
C VAL A 265 9.00 -8.22 -24.87
N THR A 266 7.83 -7.59 -24.81
CA THR A 266 6.85 -7.59 -25.90
C THR A 266 7.41 -6.91 -27.15
N LEU A 267 8.06 -5.75 -27.01
CA LEU A 267 8.69 -5.03 -28.11
C LEU A 267 9.80 -5.88 -28.79
N PHE A 268 10.67 -6.48 -28.00
CA PHE A 268 11.74 -7.36 -28.52
C PHE A 268 11.17 -8.61 -29.19
N SER A 269 10.09 -9.18 -28.67
CA SER A 269 9.42 -10.32 -29.30
C SER A 269 8.83 -9.94 -30.66
N PHE A 270 8.19 -8.80 -30.75
CA PHE A 270 7.67 -8.28 -32.05
C PHE A 270 8.80 -8.06 -33.05
N LEU A 271 9.89 -7.41 -32.64
CA LEU A 271 11.05 -7.17 -33.48
C LEU A 271 11.66 -8.49 -33.96
N SER A 272 11.78 -9.49 -33.08
CA SER A 272 12.28 -10.82 -33.43
C SER A 272 11.43 -11.54 -34.45
N ILE A 273 10.09 -11.41 -34.38
CA ILE A 273 9.17 -11.96 -35.38
C ILE A 273 9.41 -11.29 -36.75
N VAL A 274 9.50 -9.95 -36.78
CA VAL A 274 9.74 -9.22 -38.03
C VAL A 274 11.06 -9.65 -38.70
N ILE A 275 12.13 -9.74 -37.90
CA ILE A 275 13.45 -10.20 -38.41
C ILE A 275 13.36 -11.65 -38.92
N SER A 276 12.60 -12.52 -38.23
CA SER A 276 12.41 -13.93 -38.67
C SER A 276 11.70 -14.03 -40.01
N ILE A 277 10.68 -13.20 -40.21
CA ILE A 277 9.96 -13.12 -41.48
C ILE A 277 10.91 -12.67 -42.60
N ILE A 278 11.69 -11.58 -42.37
CA ILE A 278 12.68 -11.10 -43.35
C ILE A 278 13.73 -12.19 -43.64
N GLY A 279 14.18 -12.94 -42.63
CA GLY A 279 15.14 -14.03 -42.78
C GLY A 279 14.62 -15.15 -43.71
N VAL A 280 13.32 -15.50 -43.65
CA VAL A 280 12.68 -16.45 -44.54
C VAL A 280 12.65 -15.94 -45.97
N PHE A 281 12.19 -14.70 -46.17
CA PHE A 281 12.15 -14.06 -47.50
C PHE A 281 13.56 -13.98 -48.13
N GLY A 282 14.60 -13.82 -47.34
CA GLY A 282 15.99 -13.83 -47.82
C GLY A 282 16.52 -15.23 -48.17
N LEU A 283 15.76 -16.29 -47.85
CA LEU A 283 16.13 -17.69 -48.18
C LEU A 283 15.51 -18.18 -49.52
N VAL A 284 14.40 -17.57 -49.91
CA VAL A 284 13.72 -17.85 -51.19
C VAL A 284 14.36 -17.03 -52.31
#